data_39acdc9bc14b9140ae3c46c481d0a651
#
_entry.id   39acdc9bc14b9140ae3c46c481d0a651
#
_cell.length_a   1.000
_cell.length_b   1.000
_cell.length_c   1.000
_cell.angle_alpha   90.00
_cell.angle_beta   90.00
_cell.angle_gamma   90.00
#
_symmetry.space_group_name_H-M   'P 1'
#
loop_
_entity.id
_entity.type
_entity.pdbx_description
1 polymer ?
#
loop_
_entity_poly.entity_id
_entity_poly.type
_entity_poly.pdbx_seq_one_letter_code
_entity_poly.pdbx_strand_id
1 'polypeptide(L)'
;MKKSAFCMLVLAVQITAAKAQEYVHQVIVLNEGYFDYNLNQSIVPPTIGSYNPTTQAYTSVDTLHTARFASDLVVDANYFYVAADNMLYKYDKNTYDVITTQAVDGIRNLAVWNDKIIVTRGDYDNITYSPIFFNSYLQVFNTSDLSLHTEIDTIIGPKWATQNLVVNNDKLYVAINNAYEWGNYKGLVGILDLNTFAYLNEIDLGIDGINPDNMIKSGDHIYTINNKDWSGSSISQLSLLTNSVITTNLAAAPTGCGTSCLRDNKINYQISGDTILNEWDLSLLPSTGSPLPISQSFYDLSYDPINTLLYASITDYATSGSVNIYDANNFLLSSFVCGISPGTIVFDIRSATTGISSEVSDNVDQISNQYYDMLGRVISIDRFIKGGMYIKDNKQIFIVK
;
A
#
# COMPACT_ATOMS: atom_id res chain seq x y z
N MET A 1 -55.02 -42.56 -28.87
CA MET A 1 -54.67 -41.38 -28.08
C MET A 1 -53.15 -41.33 -27.90
N LYS A 2 -52.45 -40.52 -28.67
CA LYS A 2 -50.98 -40.34 -28.54
C LYS A 2 -50.74 -39.13 -27.66
N LYS A 3 -50.11 -39.32 -26.47
CA LYS A 3 -49.66 -38.24 -25.59
C LYS A 3 -48.29 -37.77 -26.07
N SER A 4 -48.28 -36.53 -26.59
CA SER A 4 -47.03 -35.82 -26.94
C SER A 4 -46.48 -35.15 -25.70
N ALA A 5 -45.30 -35.58 -25.26
CA ALA A 5 -44.57 -34.96 -24.15
C ALA A 5 -43.77 -33.80 -24.72
N PHE A 6 -44.13 -32.56 -24.30
CA PHE A 6 -43.42 -31.34 -24.64
C PHE A 6 -42.28 -31.14 -23.62
N CYS A 7 -41.05 -31.35 -24.07
CA CYS A 7 -39.87 -31.14 -23.26
C CYS A 7 -39.47 -29.67 -23.32
N MET A 8 -39.69 -28.93 -22.23
CA MET A 8 -39.34 -27.51 -22.12
C MET A 8 -37.87 -27.40 -21.73
N LEU A 9 -37.03 -27.05 -22.69
CA LEU A 9 -35.59 -26.81 -22.44
C LEU A 9 -35.47 -25.43 -21.82
N VAL A 10 -35.22 -25.37 -20.51
CA VAL A 10 -34.88 -24.10 -19.82
C VAL A 10 -33.39 -23.81 -20.03
N LEU A 11 -33.08 -22.87 -20.90
CA LEU A 11 -31.75 -22.35 -21.15
C LEU A 11 -31.40 -21.39 -19.98
N ALA A 12 -30.66 -21.86 -19.00
CA ALA A 12 -30.10 -21.00 -17.96
C ALA A 12 -28.93 -20.17 -18.55
N VAL A 13 -29.18 -18.91 -18.88
CA VAL A 13 -28.13 -17.96 -19.25
C VAL A 13 -27.40 -17.61 -17.96
N GLN A 14 -26.22 -18.15 -17.77
CA GLN A 14 -25.28 -17.69 -16.73
C GLN A 14 -24.72 -16.34 -17.19
N ILE A 15 -25.21 -15.26 -16.60
CA ILE A 15 -24.60 -13.93 -16.70
C ILE A 15 -23.35 -13.97 -15.78
N THR A 16 -22.21 -14.32 -16.37
CA THR A 16 -20.94 -14.07 -15.71
C THR A 16 -20.73 -12.56 -15.70
N ALA A 17 -20.86 -11.91 -14.56
CA ALA A 17 -20.43 -10.53 -14.41
C ALA A 17 -18.92 -10.49 -14.74
N ALA A 18 -18.57 -9.88 -15.87
CA ALA A 18 -17.18 -9.63 -16.20
C ALA A 18 -16.63 -8.72 -15.11
N LYS A 19 -15.66 -9.21 -14.32
CA LYS A 19 -14.89 -8.33 -13.43
C LYS A 19 -14.17 -7.32 -14.30
N ALA A 20 -14.28 -6.05 -13.94
CA ALA A 20 -13.49 -5.00 -14.56
C ALA A 20 -11.99 -5.35 -14.40
N GLN A 21 -11.23 -5.22 -15.48
CA GLN A 21 -9.79 -5.47 -15.45
C GLN A 21 -9.13 -4.40 -14.61
N GLU A 22 -8.33 -4.81 -13.63
CA GLU A 22 -7.49 -3.90 -12.85
C GLU A 22 -6.22 -3.54 -13.62
N TYR A 23 -5.75 -2.31 -13.43
CA TYR A 23 -4.51 -1.81 -14.00
C TYR A 23 -3.84 -0.82 -13.05
N VAL A 24 -2.52 -0.71 -13.12
CA VAL A 24 -1.76 0.33 -12.43
C VAL A 24 -1.85 1.61 -13.25
N HIS A 25 -2.54 2.61 -12.71
CA HIS A 25 -2.70 3.92 -13.35
C HIS A 25 -1.42 4.74 -13.24
N GLN A 26 -0.81 4.74 -12.05
CA GLN A 26 0.44 5.40 -11.74
C GLN A 26 1.14 4.72 -10.56
N VAL A 27 2.43 4.96 -10.44
CA VAL A 27 3.26 4.56 -9.30
C VAL A 27 3.69 5.84 -8.58
N ILE A 28 3.28 6.02 -7.33
CA ILE A 28 3.65 7.18 -6.53
C ILE A 28 4.89 6.83 -5.72
N VAL A 29 5.90 7.70 -5.79
CA VAL A 29 7.18 7.53 -5.11
C VAL A 29 7.37 8.67 -4.12
N LEU A 30 7.58 8.32 -2.86
CA LEU A 30 7.97 9.25 -1.81
C LEU A 30 9.49 9.20 -1.68
N ASN A 31 10.13 10.34 -1.93
CA ASN A 31 11.58 10.49 -1.80
C ASN A 31 11.85 11.24 -0.50
N GLU A 32 12.69 10.67 0.38
CA GLU A 32 12.91 11.19 1.73
C GLU A 32 13.75 12.47 1.77
N GLY A 33 14.43 12.80 0.66
CA GLY A 33 15.30 13.96 0.58
C GLY A 33 16.69 13.73 1.17
N TYR A 34 17.36 14.82 1.50
CA TYR A 34 18.68 14.79 2.16
C TYR A 34 18.70 15.73 3.37
N PHE A 35 18.78 15.15 4.56
CA PHE A 35 18.95 15.87 5.80
C PHE A 35 20.40 15.72 6.29
N ASP A 36 21.11 16.84 6.50
CA ASP A 36 22.44 16.83 7.06
C ASP A 36 22.37 16.90 8.60
N TYR A 37 22.62 15.78 9.24
CA TYR A 37 22.59 15.66 10.71
C TYR A 37 23.67 16.49 11.42
N ASN A 38 24.82 16.77 10.76
CA ASN A 38 25.87 17.59 11.35
C ASN A 38 25.49 19.07 11.36
N LEU A 39 24.81 19.53 10.30
CA LEU A 39 24.29 20.88 10.19
C LEU A 39 22.91 21.04 10.82
N ASN A 40 22.26 19.94 11.18
CA ASN A 40 20.86 19.85 11.62
C ASN A 40 19.93 20.60 10.65
N GLN A 41 20.09 20.34 9.35
CA GLN A 41 19.40 21.08 8.29
C GLN A 41 18.97 20.15 7.15
N SER A 42 17.75 20.35 6.64
CA SER A 42 17.32 19.77 5.37
C SER A 42 18.05 20.49 4.23
N ILE A 43 18.92 19.79 3.53
CA ILE A 43 19.65 20.28 2.36
C ILE A 43 18.79 20.15 1.11
N VAL A 44 18.10 19.00 0.96
CA VAL A 44 17.12 18.76 -0.08
C VAL A 44 15.85 18.23 0.58
N PRO A 45 14.74 18.97 0.53
CA PRO A 45 13.49 18.52 1.17
C PRO A 45 12.94 17.26 0.50
N PRO A 46 12.11 16.48 1.23
CA PRO A 46 11.40 15.35 0.65
C PRO A 46 10.52 15.76 -0.52
N THR A 47 10.37 14.87 -1.49
CA THR A 47 9.54 15.10 -2.67
C THR A 47 8.61 13.93 -2.93
N ILE A 48 7.48 14.22 -3.54
CA ILE A 48 6.55 13.21 -4.05
C ILE A 48 6.65 13.23 -5.58
N GLY A 49 6.69 12.07 -6.21
CA GLY A 49 6.66 11.95 -7.65
C GLY A 49 5.67 10.88 -8.13
N SER A 50 5.27 11.01 -9.37
CA SER A 50 4.41 10.05 -10.06
C SER A 50 5.12 9.51 -11.30
N TYR A 51 5.18 8.19 -11.41
CA TYR A 51 5.65 7.48 -12.60
C TYR A 51 4.45 6.87 -13.33
N ASN A 52 4.33 7.14 -14.61
CA ASN A 52 3.30 6.58 -15.48
C ASN A 52 3.85 5.33 -16.18
N PRO A 53 3.36 4.11 -15.87
CA PRO A 53 3.86 2.88 -16.47
C PRO A 53 3.67 2.78 -17.98
N THR A 54 2.63 3.46 -18.52
CA THR A 54 2.32 3.44 -19.95
C THR A 54 3.29 4.30 -20.77
N THR A 55 3.58 5.51 -20.29
CA THR A 55 4.48 6.45 -20.99
C THR A 55 5.91 6.34 -20.52
N GLN A 56 6.17 5.63 -19.43
CA GLN A 56 7.46 5.49 -18.75
C GLN A 56 8.05 6.84 -18.30
N ALA A 57 7.19 7.83 -18.06
CA ALA A 57 7.59 9.16 -17.62
C ALA A 57 7.44 9.30 -16.11
N TYR A 58 8.46 9.83 -15.44
CA TYR A 58 8.43 10.25 -14.05
C TYR A 58 8.31 11.77 -13.97
N THR A 59 7.45 12.26 -13.07
CA THR A 59 7.25 13.70 -12.82
C THR A 59 7.23 13.94 -11.32
N SER A 60 8.01 14.91 -10.83
CA SER A 60 7.87 15.40 -9.45
C SER A 60 6.56 16.20 -9.36
N VAL A 61 5.74 15.87 -8.36
CA VAL A 61 4.39 16.45 -8.19
C VAL A 61 4.30 17.41 -7.01
N ASP A 62 5.11 17.19 -5.96
CA ASP A 62 5.18 18.12 -4.83
C ASP A 62 6.52 18.05 -4.10
N THR A 63 6.82 19.13 -3.32
CA THR A 63 8.00 19.26 -2.47
C THR A 63 7.60 19.66 -1.05
N LEU A 64 7.95 18.86 -0.06
CA LEU A 64 7.59 19.04 1.35
C LEU A 64 8.64 19.93 2.04
N HIS A 65 8.61 21.24 1.73
CA HIS A 65 9.66 22.20 2.10
C HIS A 65 9.94 22.32 3.60
N THR A 66 8.97 21.96 4.46
CA THR A 66 9.09 22.10 5.92
C THR A 66 9.49 20.81 6.62
N ALA A 67 9.52 19.70 5.90
CA ALA A 67 9.85 18.41 6.46
C ALA A 67 11.36 18.12 6.42
N ARG A 68 11.88 17.49 7.47
CA ARG A 68 13.25 16.98 7.51
C ARG A 68 13.41 15.72 6.67
N PHE A 69 12.41 14.83 6.77
CA PHE A 69 12.33 13.56 6.06
C PHE A 69 10.87 13.15 5.91
N ALA A 70 10.61 12.17 5.06
CA ALA A 70 9.30 11.55 4.92
C ALA A 70 9.37 10.08 5.33
N SER A 71 8.30 9.55 5.91
CA SER A 71 8.31 8.24 6.55
C SER A 71 7.44 7.22 5.84
N ASP A 72 6.31 7.62 5.26
CA ASP A 72 5.37 6.68 4.64
C ASP A 72 4.39 7.37 3.71
N LEU A 73 3.84 6.59 2.78
CA LEU A 73 2.81 6.99 1.85
C LEU A 73 1.84 5.83 1.60
N VAL A 74 0.53 6.09 1.72
CA VAL A 74 -0.53 5.12 1.43
C VAL A 74 -1.58 5.71 0.49
N VAL A 75 -2.23 4.85 -0.29
CA VAL A 75 -3.23 5.23 -1.30
C VAL A 75 -4.59 4.61 -0.95
N ASP A 76 -5.67 5.38 -1.11
CA ASP A 76 -7.04 4.87 -1.13
C ASP A 76 -7.71 5.04 -2.51
N ALA A 77 -9.03 4.88 -2.57
CA ALA A 77 -9.78 4.98 -3.82
C ALA A 77 -9.63 6.34 -4.52
N ASN A 78 -9.52 7.46 -3.77
CA ASN A 78 -9.54 8.82 -4.32
C ASN A 78 -8.33 9.67 -3.94
N TYR A 79 -7.65 9.33 -2.87
CA TYR A 79 -6.62 10.13 -2.24
C TYR A 79 -5.35 9.32 -1.99
N PHE A 80 -4.26 10.01 -1.74
CA PHE A 80 -3.10 9.43 -1.07
C PHE A 80 -2.74 10.30 0.15
N TYR A 81 -2.11 9.66 1.11
CA TYR A 81 -1.73 10.25 2.38
C TYR A 81 -0.24 10.10 2.58
N VAL A 82 0.39 11.14 3.12
CA VAL A 82 1.84 11.16 3.35
C VAL A 82 2.12 11.51 4.79
N ALA A 83 2.99 10.72 5.44
CA ALA A 83 3.61 11.01 6.71
C ALA A 83 4.98 11.64 6.47
N ALA A 84 5.16 12.90 6.89
CA ALA A 84 6.44 13.56 6.76
C ALA A 84 6.73 14.43 7.98
N ASP A 85 7.85 14.13 8.64
CA ASP A 85 8.32 14.78 9.87
C ASP A 85 7.27 14.75 10.99
N ASN A 86 6.48 15.82 11.14
CA ASN A 86 5.41 15.95 12.13
C ASN A 86 4.05 16.30 11.49
N MET A 87 3.88 15.96 10.22
CA MET A 87 2.67 16.30 9.47
C MET A 87 2.11 15.10 8.74
N LEU A 88 0.79 14.95 8.80
CA LEU A 88 -0.01 14.09 7.93
C LEU A 88 -0.63 14.95 6.83
N TYR A 89 -0.38 14.59 5.58
CA TYR A 89 -0.92 15.26 4.39
C TYR A 89 -1.94 14.37 3.71
N LYS A 90 -2.99 14.98 3.15
CA LYS A 90 -3.96 14.34 2.26
C LYS A 90 -3.94 15.02 0.91
N TYR A 91 -3.77 14.25 -0.15
CA TYR A 91 -3.70 14.71 -1.53
C TYR A 91 -4.82 14.10 -2.38
N ASP A 92 -5.35 14.86 -3.32
CA ASP A 92 -6.10 14.28 -4.44
C ASP A 92 -5.12 13.55 -5.38
N LYS A 93 -5.40 12.28 -5.68
CA LYS A 93 -4.47 11.46 -6.46
C LYS A 93 -4.48 11.72 -7.97
N ASN A 94 -5.40 12.57 -8.47
CA ASN A 94 -5.48 12.93 -9.88
C ASN A 94 -4.89 14.31 -10.16
N THR A 95 -5.17 15.28 -9.28
CA THR A 95 -4.69 16.68 -9.43
C THR A 95 -3.41 16.93 -8.65
N TYR A 96 -3.08 16.08 -7.67
CA TYR A 96 -1.99 16.24 -6.70
C TYR A 96 -2.13 17.46 -5.79
N ASP A 97 -3.33 18.06 -5.74
CA ASP A 97 -3.60 19.15 -4.82
C ASP A 97 -3.60 18.66 -3.37
N VAL A 98 -3.00 19.42 -2.47
CA VAL A 98 -3.12 19.21 -1.03
C VAL A 98 -4.55 19.57 -0.62
N ILE A 99 -5.32 18.59 -0.16
CA ILE A 99 -6.71 18.79 0.29
C ILE A 99 -6.72 19.34 1.72
N THR A 100 -5.94 18.74 2.60
CA THR A 100 -5.80 19.17 4.00
C THR A 100 -4.55 18.56 4.62
N THR A 101 -4.12 19.12 5.75
CA THR A 101 -2.99 18.66 6.54
C THR A 101 -3.35 18.62 8.02
N GLN A 102 -2.70 17.76 8.78
CA GLN A 102 -2.84 17.64 10.23
C GLN A 102 -1.48 17.49 10.89
N ALA A 103 -1.21 18.29 11.91
CA ALA A 103 0.00 18.12 12.72
C ALA A 103 -0.11 16.84 13.58
N VAL A 104 0.92 15.98 13.49
CA VAL A 104 1.04 14.72 14.23
C VAL A 104 2.48 14.50 14.62
N ASP A 105 2.85 14.89 15.82
CA ASP A 105 4.22 14.75 16.31
C ASP A 105 4.67 13.29 16.32
N GLY A 106 5.84 13.04 15.75
CA GLY A 106 6.46 11.70 15.68
C GLY A 106 5.73 10.74 14.76
N ILE A 107 5.03 11.23 13.74
CA ILE A 107 4.33 10.38 12.75
C ILE A 107 5.31 9.46 12.03
N ARG A 108 4.91 8.17 11.87
CA ARG A 108 5.73 7.15 11.21
C ARG A 108 5.00 6.50 10.05
N ASN A 109 4.30 5.39 10.29
CA ASN A 109 3.63 4.64 9.25
C ASN A 109 2.12 4.83 9.29
N LEU A 110 1.49 4.58 8.17
CA LEU A 110 0.09 4.82 7.89
C LEU A 110 -0.61 3.55 7.46
N ALA A 111 -1.88 3.40 7.86
CA ALA A 111 -2.78 2.44 7.23
C ALA A 111 -4.16 3.05 7.05
N VAL A 112 -4.80 2.79 5.91
CA VAL A 112 -6.19 3.17 5.67
C VAL A 112 -7.11 1.99 5.97
N TRP A 113 -8.18 2.25 6.73
CA TRP A 113 -9.26 1.30 6.97
C TRP A 113 -10.60 2.03 6.94
N ASN A 114 -11.42 1.70 5.95
CA ASN A 114 -12.69 2.40 5.69
C ASN A 114 -12.50 3.93 5.58
N ASP A 115 -13.19 4.70 6.42
CA ASP A 115 -13.09 6.16 6.50
C ASP A 115 -12.08 6.67 7.54
N LYS A 116 -11.14 5.82 7.93
CA LYS A 116 -10.11 6.12 8.94
C LYS A 116 -8.71 5.94 8.38
N ILE A 117 -7.79 6.75 8.92
CA ILE A 117 -6.35 6.57 8.75
C ILE A 117 -5.74 6.33 10.14
N ILE A 118 -5.00 5.25 10.27
CA ILE A 118 -4.30 4.87 11.49
C ILE A 118 -2.84 5.28 11.34
N VAL A 119 -2.30 5.87 12.40
CA VAL A 119 -0.97 6.46 12.43
C VAL A 119 -0.17 5.88 13.57
N THR A 120 1.02 5.36 13.27
CA THR A 120 2.04 4.98 14.27
C THR A 120 2.93 6.15 14.60
N ARG A 121 3.53 6.13 15.80
CA ARG A 121 4.34 7.24 16.32
C ARG A 121 5.62 6.78 16.98
N GLY A 122 6.64 7.59 16.82
CA GLY A 122 7.93 7.46 17.47
C GLY A 122 8.88 8.53 16.94
N ASP A 123 9.68 9.14 17.81
CA ASP A 123 10.63 10.19 17.41
C ASP A 123 11.75 10.33 18.44
N TYR A 124 12.76 11.11 18.09
CA TYR A 124 13.90 11.50 18.93
C TYR A 124 14.19 12.99 18.79
N ASP A 125 14.75 13.56 19.84
CA ASP A 125 15.21 14.94 19.83
C ASP A 125 16.48 15.08 18.96
N ASN A 126 16.45 15.97 17.98
CA ASN A 126 17.53 16.15 17.00
C ASN A 126 18.86 16.65 17.57
N ILE A 127 18.85 17.19 18.78
CA ILE A 127 20.03 17.79 19.40
C ILE A 127 20.65 16.81 20.39
N THR A 128 19.81 16.20 21.22
CA THR A 128 20.26 15.31 22.29
C THR A 128 20.27 13.83 21.88
N TYR A 129 19.61 13.50 20.76
CA TYR A 129 19.36 12.13 20.28
C TYR A 129 18.62 11.25 21.31
N SER A 130 17.94 11.90 22.27
CA SER A 130 17.13 11.20 23.26
C SER A 130 15.74 10.86 22.70
N PRO A 131 15.13 9.72 23.08
CA PRO A 131 13.78 9.39 22.64
C PRO A 131 12.77 10.42 23.14
N ILE A 132 11.81 10.77 22.30
CA ILE A 132 10.64 11.56 22.68
C ILE A 132 9.53 10.61 23.10
N PHE A 133 9.03 10.81 24.33
CA PHE A 133 7.97 9.97 24.89
C PHE A 133 6.60 10.62 24.63
N PHE A 134 5.67 9.82 24.12
CA PHE A 134 4.29 10.23 23.84
C PHE A 134 3.32 9.55 24.81
N ASN A 135 2.20 10.22 25.09
CA ASN A 135 1.09 9.61 25.84
C ASN A 135 0.30 8.58 24.99
N SER A 136 0.49 8.61 23.68
CA SER A 136 -0.10 7.67 22.73
C SER A 136 0.89 7.42 21.60
N TYR A 137 1.13 6.17 21.26
CA TYR A 137 1.93 5.77 20.11
C TYR A 137 1.10 5.30 18.92
N LEU A 138 -0.24 5.36 19.04
CA LEU A 138 -1.17 4.96 18.00
C LEU A 138 -2.37 5.90 18.00
N GLN A 139 -2.58 6.59 16.89
CA GLN A 139 -3.68 7.54 16.70
C GLN A 139 -4.51 7.19 15.47
N VAL A 140 -5.78 7.56 15.50
CA VAL A 140 -6.74 7.33 14.41
C VAL A 140 -7.36 8.66 14.02
N PHE A 141 -7.34 8.96 12.74
CA PHE A 141 -7.90 10.18 12.15
C PHE A 141 -9.01 9.85 11.17
N ASN A 142 -9.94 10.77 10.95
CA ASN A 142 -10.95 10.68 9.91
C ASN A 142 -10.32 10.99 8.54
N THR A 143 -10.55 10.16 7.53
CA THR A 143 -10.05 10.42 6.17
C THR A 143 -10.71 11.64 5.52
N SER A 144 -11.91 12.05 5.98
CA SER A 144 -12.64 13.19 5.42
C SER A 144 -11.88 14.51 5.55
N ASP A 145 -11.39 14.81 6.75
CA ASP A 145 -10.84 16.13 7.13
C ASP A 145 -9.54 16.05 7.95
N LEU A 146 -9.02 14.84 8.18
CA LEU A 146 -7.88 14.53 9.04
C LEU A 146 -8.06 14.97 10.51
N SER A 147 -9.29 15.18 10.98
CA SER A 147 -9.55 15.40 12.41
C SER A 147 -9.23 14.13 13.22
N LEU A 148 -8.68 14.31 14.42
CA LEU A 148 -8.43 13.21 15.34
C LEU A 148 -9.76 12.54 15.71
N HIS A 149 -9.87 11.24 15.41
CA HIS A 149 -11.02 10.44 15.81
C HIS A 149 -10.84 9.87 17.22
N THR A 150 -9.70 9.24 17.45
CA THR A 150 -9.32 8.71 18.78
C THR A 150 -7.81 8.51 18.87
N GLU A 151 -7.30 8.41 20.09
CA GLU A 151 -5.93 7.98 20.35
C GLU A 151 -5.93 6.82 21.36
N ILE A 152 -4.96 5.93 21.22
CA ILE A 152 -4.78 4.79 22.09
C ILE A 152 -3.71 5.14 23.10
N ASP A 153 -4.17 5.52 24.31
CA ASP A 153 -3.31 5.92 25.43
C ASP A 153 -2.38 4.78 25.85
N THR A 154 -1.16 5.12 26.27
CA THR A 154 -0.14 4.16 26.76
C THR A 154 -0.54 3.40 28.03
N ILE A 155 -1.60 3.82 28.74
CA ILE A 155 -2.15 3.08 29.89
C ILE A 155 -2.80 1.77 29.42
N ILE A 156 -3.50 1.81 28.29
CA ILE A 156 -4.25 0.68 27.72
C ILE A 156 -3.69 0.15 26.41
N GLY A 157 -2.85 0.91 25.74
CA GLY A 157 -2.29 0.64 24.43
C GLY A 157 -0.79 0.42 24.45
N PRO A 158 -0.12 0.56 23.26
CA PRO A 158 1.32 0.41 23.14
C PRO A 158 2.07 1.40 24.05
N LYS A 159 3.00 0.88 24.82
CA LYS A 159 3.80 1.68 25.77
C LYS A 159 5.08 2.22 25.17
N TRP A 160 5.42 1.78 23.96
CA TRP A 160 6.67 2.09 23.27
C TRP A 160 6.40 2.52 21.83
N ALA A 161 7.40 3.13 21.21
CA ALA A 161 7.33 3.56 19.82
C ALA A 161 6.91 2.41 18.90
N THR A 162 5.97 2.74 18.01
CA THR A 162 5.37 1.84 17.03
C THR A 162 5.93 2.12 15.63
N GLN A 163 5.89 1.11 14.77
CA GLN A 163 6.43 1.16 13.42
C GLN A 163 5.37 0.70 12.42
N ASN A 164 5.69 -0.20 11.54
CA ASN A 164 4.84 -0.69 10.47
C ASN A 164 3.53 -1.34 10.98
N LEU A 165 2.51 -1.33 10.14
CA LEU A 165 1.18 -1.87 10.49
C LEU A 165 0.55 -2.64 9.33
N VAL A 166 -0.29 -3.60 9.72
CA VAL A 166 -1.05 -4.44 8.80
C VAL A 166 -2.50 -4.49 9.22
N VAL A 167 -3.40 -4.17 8.30
CA VAL A 167 -4.84 -4.38 8.47
C VAL A 167 -5.21 -5.78 7.97
N ASN A 168 -5.92 -6.54 8.80
CA ASN A 168 -6.51 -7.82 8.41
C ASN A 168 -7.94 -7.92 8.92
N ASN A 169 -8.91 -7.83 8.00
CA ASN A 169 -10.34 -7.69 8.33
C ASN A 169 -10.55 -6.49 9.27
N ASP A 170 -11.17 -6.74 10.43
CA ASP A 170 -11.49 -5.72 11.43
C ASP A 170 -10.41 -5.61 12.53
N LYS A 171 -9.20 -6.04 12.26
CA LYS A 171 -8.07 -5.94 13.18
C LYS A 171 -6.89 -5.23 12.54
N LEU A 172 -6.25 -4.39 13.34
CA LEU A 172 -4.93 -3.86 13.06
C LEU A 172 -3.90 -4.65 13.86
N TYR A 173 -2.81 -4.99 13.20
CA TYR A 173 -1.59 -5.50 13.80
C TYR A 173 -0.52 -4.43 13.66
N VAL A 174 0.16 -4.08 14.74
CA VAL A 174 1.15 -3.01 14.76
C VAL A 174 2.46 -3.51 15.36
N ALA A 175 3.57 -3.29 14.64
CA ALA A 175 4.91 -3.55 15.15
C ALA A 175 5.25 -2.54 16.25
N ILE A 176 5.73 -3.04 17.37
CA ILE A 176 6.20 -2.24 18.50
C ILE A 176 7.68 -2.56 18.68
N ASN A 177 8.53 -1.71 18.15
CA ASN A 177 9.98 -1.92 18.11
C ASN A 177 10.76 -1.04 19.07
N ASN A 178 10.19 0.09 19.52
CA ASN A 178 10.86 1.10 20.35
C ASN A 178 12.18 1.57 19.73
N ALA A 179 12.19 1.83 18.43
CA ALA A 179 13.41 2.03 17.63
C ALA A 179 14.27 3.23 18.06
N TYR A 180 13.68 4.19 18.78
CA TYR A 180 14.35 5.44 19.17
C TYR A 180 15.02 5.41 20.54
N GLU A 181 14.88 4.32 21.29
CA GLU A 181 15.52 4.12 22.59
C GLU A 181 16.59 3.04 22.47
N TRP A 182 17.83 3.46 22.22
CA TRP A 182 18.97 2.57 22.00
C TRP A 182 19.19 1.62 23.16
N GLY A 183 19.27 0.32 22.86
CA GLY A 183 19.46 -0.74 23.85
C GLY A 183 18.18 -1.17 24.57
N ASN A 184 17.02 -0.55 24.28
CA ASN A 184 15.72 -0.94 24.83
C ASN A 184 14.71 -1.33 23.74
N TYR A 185 15.19 -1.92 22.66
CA TYR A 185 14.35 -2.39 21.55
C TYR A 185 13.33 -3.42 22.02
N LYS A 186 12.15 -3.41 21.43
CA LYS A 186 11.07 -4.36 21.68
C LYS A 186 10.84 -5.26 20.47
N GLY A 187 10.27 -6.42 20.71
CA GLY A 187 9.87 -7.37 19.68
C GLY A 187 8.42 -7.76 19.90
N LEU A 188 7.49 -6.84 19.71
CA LEU A 188 6.09 -7.07 19.99
C LEU A 188 5.21 -6.76 18.76
N VAL A 189 4.08 -7.45 18.65
CA VAL A 189 2.99 -7.10 17.74
C VAL A 189 1.74 -6.80 18.55
N GLY A 190 1.32 -5.54 18.55
CA GLY A 190 0.08 -5.09 19.17
C GLY A 190 -1.13 -5.41 18.30
N ILE A 191 -2.27 -5.68 18.90
CA ILE A 191 -3.54 -5.96 18.21
C ILE A 191 -4.60 -4.96 18.66
N LEU A 192 -5.18 -4.24 17.69
CA LEU A 192 -6.30 -3.32 17.88
C LEU A 192 -7.54 -3.84 17.13
N ASP A 193 -8.69 -3.82 17.76
CA ASP A 193 -9.99 -4.00 17.09
C ASP A 193 -10.39 -2.70 16.40
N LEU A 194 -10.59 -2.73 15.10
CA LEU A 194 -10.85 -1.54 14.30
C LEU A 194 -12.32 -1.05 14.36
N ASN A 195 -13.26 -1.90 14.78
CA ASN A 195 -14.65 -1.49 14.95
C ASN A 195 -14.86 -0.69 16.25
N THR A 196 -14.11 -1.03 17.30
CA THR A 196 -14.25 -0.44 18.64
C THR A 196 -13.07 0.44 19.04
N PHE A 197 -11.94 0.35 18.32
CA PHE A 197 -10.64 0.92 18.66
C PHE A 197 -10.13 0.48 20.04
N ALA A 198 -10.56 -0.68 20.50
CA ALA A 198 -10.05 -1.29 21.71
C ALA A 198 -8.73 -2.00 21.44
N TYR A 199 -7.70 -1.67 22.23
CA TYR A 199 -6.44 -2.40 22.21
C TYR A 199 -6.63 -3.73 22.95
N LEU A 200 -6.37 -4.84 22.26
CA LEU A 200 -6.74 -6.18 22.73
C LEU A 200 -5.61 -6.84 23.52
N ASN A 201 -4.44 -6.96 22.92
CA ASN A 201 -3.26 -7.59 23.51
C ASN A 201 -2.00 -7.31 22.68
N GLU A 202 -0.86 -7.79 23.19
CA GLU A 202 0.44 -7.82 22.51
C GLU A 202 0.93 -9.26 22.40
N ILE A 203 1.59 -9.57 21.29
CA ILE A 203 2.24 -10.85 21.03
C ILE A 203 3.73 -10.62 21.06
N ASP A 204 4.43 -11.35 21.94
CA ASP A 204 5.89 -11.32 22.05
C ASP A 204 6.50 -12.20 20.96
N LEU A 205 7.38 -11.63 20.14
CA LEU A 205 8.11 -12.30 19.08
C LEU A 205 9.35 -13.06 19.59
N GLY A 206 9.65 -12.93 20.87
CA GLY A 206 10.83 -13.53 21.53
C GLY A 206 12.12 -12.78 21.27
N ILE A 207 13.21 -13.25 21.88
CA ILE A 207 14.51 -12.57 21.87
C ILE A 207 15.10 -12.43 20.45
N ASP A 208 14.79 -13.34 19.55
CA ASP A 208 15.22 -13.26 18.16
C ASP A 208 14.31 -12.39 17.29
N GLY A 209 13.12 -12.01 17.78
CA GLY A 209 12.14 -11.18 17.09
C GLY A 209 12.19 -9.68 17.45
N ILE A 210 13.26 -9.22 18.10
CA ILE A 210 13.41 -7.84 18.55
C ILE A 210 13.57 -6.90 17.34
N ASN A 211 13.02 -5.67 17.48
CA ASN A 211 13.06 -4.58 16.50
C ASN A 211 12.40 -4.98 15.15
N PRO A 212 11.10 -5.35 15.15
CA PRO A 212 10.36 -5.55 13.93
C PRO A 212 10.22 -4.23 13.17
N ASP A 213 10.78 -4.19 11.97
CA ASP A 213 10.82 -2.99 11.13
C ASP A 213 9.75 -3.03 10.03
N ASN A 214 9.61 -4.14 9.33
CA ASN A 214 8.61 -4.32 8.29
C ASN A 214 7.66 -5.48 8.61
N MET A 215 6.38 -5.31 8.26
CA MET A 215 5.34 -6.31 8.46
C MET A 215 4.67 -6.67 7.13
N ILE A 216 4.61 -7.95 6.84
CA ILE A 216 4.07 -8.49 5.59
C ILE A 216 2.99 -9.51 5.91
N LYS A 217 1.78 -9.33 5.32
CA LYS A 217 0.69 -10.31 5.44
C LYS A 217 0.68 -11.26 4.25
N SER A 218 0.63 -12.57 4.52
CA SER A 218 0.35 -13.59 3.51
C SER A 218 -0.50 -14.71 4.10
N GLY A 219 -1.62 -15.01 3.46
CA GLY A 219 -2.58 -15.99 3.96
C GLY A 219 -3.02 -15.70 5.41
N ASP A 220 -2.95 -16.71 6.26
CA ASP A 220 -3.29 -16.64 7.70
C ASP A 220 -2.09 -16.30 8.59
N HIS A 221 -1.08 -15.62 8.02
CA HIS A 221 0.13 -15.25 8.75
C HIS A 221 0.49 -13.77 8.52
N ILE A 222 1.13 -13.20 9.55
CA ILE A 222 1.91 -11.98 9.45
C ILE A 222 3.39 -12.37 9.63
N TYR A 223 4.22 -11.85 8.77
CA TYR A 223 5.67 -11.98 8.85
C TYR A 223 6.25 -10.63 9.25
N THR A 224 7.20 -10.63 10.19
CA THR A 224 7.96 -9.44 10.54
C THR A 224 9.42 -9.65 10.19
N ILE A 225 10.02 -8.65 9.56
CA ILE A 225 11.46 -8.58 9.37
C ILE A 225 12.02 -7.81 10.57
N ASN A 226 12.92 -8.44 11.32
CA ASN A 226 13.40 -7.91 12.60
C ASN A 226 14.89 -7.59 12.47
N ASN A 227 15.30 -6.41 12.93
CA ASN A 227 16.67 -5.91 12.86
C ASN A 227 17.43 -6.06 14.19
N LYS A 228 16.81 -6.74 15.16
CA LYS A 228 17.38 -7.00 16.49
C LYS A 228 17.94 -5.71 17.12
N ASP A 229 19.17 -5.76 17.57
CA ASP A 229 19.93 -4.62 18.10
C ASP A 229 20.92 -4.06 17.04
N TRP A 230 20.58 -4.19 15.76
CA TRP A 230 21.41 -3.86 14.59
C TRP A 230 22.62 -4.79 14.39
N SER A 231 22.74 -5.85 15.19
CA SER A 231 23.79 -6.87 15.06
C SER A 231 23.34 -8.11 14.29
N GLY A 232 22.08 -8.15 13.89
CA GLY A 232 21.52 -9.31 13.19
C GLY A 232 20.13 -9.05 12.65
N SER A 233 19.64 -10.01 11.86
CA SER A 233 18.29 -10.01 11.32
C SER A 233 17.60 -11.36 11.46
N SER A 234 16.27 -11.33 11.51
CA SER A 234 15.43 -12.51 11.55
C SER A 234 14.09 -12.28 10.85
N ILE A 235 13.38 -13.36 10.56
CA ILE A 235 11.96 -13.34 10.17
C ILE A 235 11.17 -14.04 11.26
N SER A 236 10.13 -13.36 11.79
CA SER A 236 9.12 -13.99 12.65
C SER A 236 7.85 -14.24 11.86
N GLN A 237 7.32 -15.45 11.94
CA GLN A 237 6.03 -15.85 11.40
C GLN A 237 5.02 -15.92 12.54
N LEU A 238 4.03 -15.03 12.51
CA LEU A 238 2.91 -14.97 13.45
C LEU A 238 1.67 -15.58 12.81
N SER A 239 1.12 -16.65 13.39
CA SER A 239 -0.16 -17.24 12.98
C SER A 239 -1.33 -16.40 13.47
N LEU A 240 -2.19 -15.96 12.56
CA LEU A 240 -3.42 -15.21 12.87
C LEU A 240 -4.52 -16.09 13.48
N LEU A 241 -4.40 -17.42 13.34
CA LEU A 241 -5.37 -18.39 13.87
C LEU A 241 -5.08 -18.77 15.33
N THR A 242 -3.80 -18.88 15.69
CA THR A 242 -3.36 -19.41 16.99
C THR A 242 -2.56 -18.42 17.83
N ASN A 243 -2.14 -17.31 17.26
CA ASN A 243 -1.18 -16.33 17.83
C ASN A 243 0.19 -16.96 18.14
N SER A 244 0.50 -18.12 17.60
CA SER A 244 1.83 -18.73 17.76
C SER A 244 2.86 -18.01 16.87
N VAL A 245 4.09 -17.93 17.37
CA VAL A 245 5.22 -17.28 16.69
C VAL A 245 6.33 -18.30 16.46
N ILE A 246 6.91 -18.26 15.26
CA ILE A 246 8.15 -18.97 14.92
C ILE A 246 9.11 -17.93 14.35
N THR A 247 10.28 -17.78 14.98
CA THR A 247 11.32 -16.84 14.53
C THR A 247 12.52 -17.60 14.00
N THR A 248 12.99 -17.22 12.82
CA THR A 248 14.18 -17.79 12.16
C THR A 248 15.21 -16.69 11.90
N ASN A 249 16.44 -16.92 12.34
CA ASN A 249 17.55 -16.02 12.11
C ASN A 249 17.98 -16.03 10.63
N LEU A 250 18.23 -14.85 10.05
CA LEU A 250 18.67 -14.66 8.67
C LEU A 250 20.20 -14.49 8.58
N ALA A 251 20.72 -13.44 9.21
CA ALA A 251 22.13 -13.06 9.11
C ALA A 251 22.63 -12.39 10.41
N ALA A 252 23.97 -12.34 10.56
CA ALA A 252 24.65 -11.54 11.60
C ALA A 252 24.84 -10.09 11.11
N ALA A 253 23.81 -9.52 10.48
CA ALA A 253 23.69 -8.13 10.04
C ALA A 253 22.21 -7.80 9.90
N PRO A 254 21.79 -6.53 10.07
CA PRO A 254 20.39 -6.12 9.86
C PRO A 254 20.00 -6.20 8.40
N THR A 255 18.71 -6.17 8.12
CA THR A 255 18.18 -5.79 6.79
C THR A 255 18.23 -4.27 6.64
N GLY A 256 18.12 -3.75 5.41
CA GLY A 256 17.83 -2.32 5.22
C GLY A 256 16.38 -2.02 5.59
N CYS A 257 16.12 -0.83 6.12
CA CYS A 257 14.76 -0.33 6.30
C CYS A 257 14.06 -0.28 4.93
N GLY A 258 12.83 -0.81 4.80
CA GLY A 258 12.11 -0.84 3.52
C GLY A 258 12.57 -1.90 2.51
N THR A 259 13.70 -2.57 2.71
CA THR A 259 14.24 -3.55 1.77
C THR A 259 13.60 -4.93 1.90
N SER A 260 12.27 -4.99 1.99
CA SER A 260 11.54 -6.25 1.92
C SER A 260 10.11 -6.06 1.40
N CYS A 261 9.64 -7.00 0.57
CA CYS A 261 8.27 -6.99 0.06
C CYS A 261 7.75 -8.42 -0.14
N LEU A 262 6.42 -8.55 -0.15
CA LEU A 262 5.77 -9.80 -0.61
C LEU A 262 5.72 -9.78 -2.13
N ARG A 263 6.33 -10.79 -2.75
CA ARG A 263 6.28 -11.03 -4.18
C ARG A 263 5.74 -12.43 -4.43
N ASP A 264 4.53 -12.53 -4.94
CA ASP A 264 3.77 -13.77 -5.01
C ASP A 264 3.65 -14.44 -3.64
N ASN A 265 4.16 -15.65 -3.46
CA ASN A 265 4.19 -16.35 -2.17
C ASN A 265 5.59 -16.40 -1.56
N LYS A 266 6.38 -15.34 -1.75
CA LYS A 266 7.75 -15.22 -1.26
C LYS A 266 7.99 -13.83 -0.69
N ILE A 267 8.80 -13.73 0.34
CA ILE A 267 9.30 -12.46 0.84
C ILE A 267 10.66 -12.22 0.17
N ASN A 268 10.75 -11.19 -0.67
CA ASN A 268 12.04 -10.69 -1.12
C ASN A 268 12.62 -9.78 -0.04
N TYR A 269 13.91 -9.92 0.28
CA TYR A 269 14.58 -9.12 1.29
C TYR A 269 16.08 -8.98 0.97
N GLN A 270 16.69 -7.93 1.51
CA GLN A 270 18.13 -7.70 1.36
C GLN A 270 18.78 -7.44 2.73
N ILE A 271 19.94 -8.04 2.92
CA ILE A 271 20.79 -7.75 4.08
C ILE A 271 21.53 -6.42 3.82
N SER A 272 21.54 -5.55 4.81
CA SER A 272 22.21 -4.24 4.72
C SER A 272 23.71 -4.40 4.40
N GLY A 273 24.17 -3.64 3.43
CA GLY A 273 25.56 -3.72 2.94
C GLY A 273 25.84 -4.85 1.95
N ASP A 274 24.86 -5.72 1.67
CA ASP A 274 24.95 -6.74 0.63
C ASP A 274 24.38 -6.20 -0.70
N THR A 275 24.79 -6.80 -1.80
CA THR A 275 24.22 -6.56 -3.13
C THR A 275 23.29 -7.69 -3.58
N ILE A 276 23.22 -8.79 -2.84
CA ILE A 276 22.40 -9.94 -3.20
C ILE A 276 20.99 -9.75 -2.67
N LEU A 277 20.02 -9.78 -3.57
CA LEU A 277 18.62 -9.88 -3.20
C LEU A 277 18.29 -11.35 -2.86
N ASN A 278 17.61 -11.58 -1.76
CA ASN A 278 17.20 -12.90 -1.31
C ASN A 278 15.69 -13.08 -1.39
N GLU A 279 15.24 -14.33 -1.48
CA GLU A 279 13.84 -14.72 -1.33
C GLU A 279 13.66 -15.71 -0.18
N TRP A 280 12.55 -15.55 0.54
CA TRP A 280 12.07 -16.46 1.58
C TRP A 280 10.76 -17.08 1.12
N ASP A 281 10.78 -18.36 0.79
CA ASP A 281 9.61 -19.07 0.27
C ASP A 281 8.64 -19.45 1.39
N LEU A 282 7.40 -18.91 1.34
CA LEU A 282 6.37 -19.11 2.35
C LEU A 282 5.68 -20.49 2.23
N SER A 283 5.88 -21.22 1.14
CA SER A 283 5.36 -22.57 0.95
C SER A 283 6.22 -23.65 1.61
N LEU A 284 7.45 -23.32 1.99
CA LEU A 284 8.42 -24.24 2.59
C LEU A 284 8.42 -24.11 4.11
N LEU A 285 8.44 -25.24 4.81
CA LEU A 285 8.54 -25.29 6.28
C LEU A 285 9.56 -26.35 6.70
N PRO A 286 10.69 -25.97 7.33
CA PRO A 286 11.18 -24.60 7.50
C PRO A 286 11.64 -23.99 6.17
N SER A 287 11.42 -22.68 5.97
CA SER A 287 11.99 -21.95 4.86
C SER A 287 13.44 -21.57 5.16
N THR A 288 14.22 -21.46 4.12
CA THR A 288 15.58 -20.88 4.16
C THR A 288 15.68 -19.84 3.07
N GLY A 289 16.34 -18.73 3.37
CA GLY A 289 16.60 -17.71 2.35
C GLY A 289 17.43 -18.28 1.21
N SER A 290 17.09 -17.93 -0.03
CA SER A 290 17.85 -18.28 -1.23
C SER A 290 18.15 -17.04 -2.05
N PRO A 291 19.36 -16.92 -2.65
CA PRO A 291 19.73 -15.77 -3.45
C PRO A 291 18.95 -15.73 -4.77
N LEU A 292 18.55 -14.53 -5.18
CA LEU A 292 18.04 -14.24 -6.51
C LEU A 292 19.20 -13.79 -7.45
N PRO A 293 19.06 -13.94 -8.76
CA PRO A 293 20.08 -13.50 -9.74
C PRO A 293 20.05 -11.98 -9.97
N ILE A 294 19.88 -11.21 -8.90
CA ILE A 294 19.91 -9.75 -8.89
C ILE A 294 21.02 -9.32 -7.94
N SER A 295 21.99 -8.59 -8.47
CA SER A 295 23.15 -8.10 -7.72
C SER A 295 23.20 -6.58 -7.77
N GLN A 296 22.48 -5.95 -6.83
CA GLN A 296 22.37 -4.49 -6.66
C GLN A 296 21.97 -4.21 -5.23
N SER A 297 22.56 -3.18 -4.62
CA SER A 297 22.07 -2.68 -3.31
C SER A 297 20.82 -1.86 -3.52
N PHE A 298 19.77 -2.20 -2.79
CA PHE A 298 18.47 -1.53 -2.84
C PHE A 298 18.17 -0.78 -1.54
N TYR A 299 17.29 0.21 -1.66
CA TYR A 299 16.81 1.00 -0.55
C TYR A 299 15.38 0.63 -0.17
N ASP A 300 14.46 0.55 -1.14
CA ASP A 300 13.09 0.07 -0.96
C ASP A 300 12.75 -0.99 -2.00
N LEU A 301 11.86 -1.91 -1.66
CA LEU A 301 11.31 -2.95 -2.51
C LEU A 301 9.80 -2.92 -2.47
N SER A 302 9.17 -2.78 -3.63
CA SER A 302 7.71 -2.81 -3.77
C SER A 302 7.29 -3.68 -4.94
N TYR A 303 6.21 -4.44 -4.78
CA TYR A 303 5.73 -5.38 -5.79
C TYR A 303 4.38 -4.96 -6.35
N ASP A 304 4.32 -4.85 -7.68
CA ASP A 304 3.08 -4.66 -8.45
C ASP A 304 2.46 -6.02 -8.76
N PRO A 305 1.38 -6.41 -8.07
CA PRO A 305 0.74 -7.71 -8.28
C PRO A 305 -0.08 -7.78 -9.57
N ILE A 306 -0.42 -6.63 -10.16
CA ILE A 306 -1.22 -6.56 -11.40
C ILE A 306 -0.38 -6.95 -12.61
N ASN A 307 0.83 -6.39 -12.70
CA ASN A 307 1.75 -6.64 -13.81
C ASN A 307 2.88 -7.62 -13.44
N THR A 308 2.91 -8.13 -12.21
CA THR A 308 3.94 -9.04 -11.69
C THR A 308 5.36 -8.45 -11.79
N LEU A 309 5.51 -7.17 -11.40
CA LEU A 309 6.75 -6.42 -11.50
C LEU A 309 7.31 -6.07 -10.11
N LEU A 310 8.62 -6.22 -9.93
CA LEU A 310 9.33 -5.73 -8.76
C LEU A 310 9.90 -4.35 -9.07
N TYR A 311 9.52 -3.36 -8.27
CA TYR A 311 10.10 -2.03 -8.23
C TYR A 311 11.11 -1.97 -7.09
N ALA A 312 12.36 -1.65 -7.42
CA ALA A 312 13.46 -1.67 -6.46
C ALA A 312 14.24 -0.35 -6.55
N SER A 313 14.20 0.44 -5.49
CA SER A 313 14.83 1.74 -5.48
C SER A 313 16.32 1.67 -5.12
N ILE A 314 17.08 2.64 -5.61
CA ILE A 314 18.52 2.77 -5.42
C ILE A 314 18.82 4.19 -4.99
N THR A 315 19.68 4.37 -3.99
CA THR A 315 20.14 5.67 -3.53
C THR A 315 21.61 5.65 -3.11
N ASP A 316 22.25 6.80 -3.17
CA ASP A 316 23.52 7.11 -2.52
C ASP A 316 23.33 8.07 -1.33
N TYR A 317 22.06 8.35 -0.98
CA TYR A 317 21.58 9.27 0.07
C TYR A 317 21.89 10.75 -0.15
N ALA A 318 22.52 11.12 -1.24
CA ALA A 318 22.97 12.50 -1.48
C ALA A 318 22.54 13.07 -2.83
N THR A 319 22.41 12.22 -3.84
CA THR A 319 21.99 12.62 -5.19
C THR A 319 20.67 11.97 -5.60
N SER A 320 20.12 12.36 -6.73
CA SER A 320 18.91 11.75 -7.28
C SER A 320 19.04 10.24 -7.35
N GLY A 321 18.07 9.55 -6.77
CA GLY A 321 17.96 8.10 -6.82
C GLY A 321 17.32 7.61 -8.12
N SER A 322 17.17 6.31 -8.22
CA SER A 322 16.48 5.65 -9.33
C SER A 322 15.64 4.49 -8.85
N VAL A 323 14.68 4.07 -9.65
CA VAL A 323 13.89 2.87 -9.42
C VAL A 323 14.09 1.94 -10.61
N ASN A 324 14.56 0.74 -10.34
CA ASN A 324 14.68 -0.35 -11.31
C ASN A 324 13.39 -1.18 -11.30
N ILE A 325 12.94 -1.61 -12.47
CA ILE A 325 11.75 -2.44 -12.64
C ILE A 325 12.17 -3.78 -13.22
N TYR A 326 11.91 -4.85 -12.47
CA TYR A 326 12.25 -6.23 -12.85
C TYR A 326 10.98 -7.04 -13.14
N ASP A 327 11.07 -7.95 -14.12
CA ASP A 327 9.99 -8.90 -14.42
C ASP A 327 9.96 -10.09 -13.45
N ALA A 328 8.99 -10.99 -13.63
CA ALA A 328 8.83 -12.20 -12.83
C ALA A 328 10.06 -13.16 -12.90
N ASN A 329 10.89 -13.04 -13.92
CA ASN A 329 12.11 -13.83 -14.10
C ASN A 329 13.37 -13.11 -13.61
N ASN A 330 13.21 -11.95 -12.95
CA ASN A 330 14.30 -11.11 -12.42
C ASN A 330 15.15 -10.42 -13.53
N PHE A 331 14.63 -10.25 -14.75
CA PHE A 331 15.26 -9.44 -15.75
C PHE A 331 14.90 -7.96 -15.59
N LEU A 332 15.89 -7.09 -15.65
CA LEU A 332 15.68 -5.64 -15.64
C LEU A 332 15.00 -5.23 -16.95
N LEU A 333 13.77 -4.69 -16.82
CA LEU A 333 12.97 -4.20 -17.94
C LEU A 333 13.25 -2.73 -18.25
N SER A 334 13.26 -1.90 -17.22
CA SER A 334 13.46 -0.46 -17.34
C SER A 334 13.91 0.14 -16.00
N SER A 335 14.29 1.41 -16.04
CA SER A 335 14.64 2.20 -14.86
C SER A 335 14.23 3.65 -15.09
N PHE A 336 13.89 4.37 -14.02
CA PHE A 336 13.68 5.81 -14.09
C PHE A 336 14.37 6.51 -12.92
N VAL A 337 14.81 7.76 -13.17
CA VAL A 337 15.41 8.63 -12.15
C VAL A 337 14.31 9.33 -11.38
N CYS A 338 14.47 9.47 -10.07
CA CYS A 338 13.52 10.12 -9.16
C CYS A 338 14.24 11.06 -8.18
N GLY A 339 13.63 11.42 -7.05
CA GLY A 339 14.26 12.23 -6.02
C GLY A 339 15.31 11.49 -5.20
N ILE A 340 15.84 12.14 -4.17
CA ILE A 340 16.84 11.56 -3.28
C ILE A 340 16.18 10.60 -2.31
N SER A 341 16.76 9.42 -2.12
CA SER A 341 16.30 8.38 -1.19
C SER A 341 14.83 8.00 -1.42
N PRO A 342 14.50 7.36 -2.55
CA PRO A 342 13.12 6.89 -2.81
C PRO A 342 12.77 5.73 -1.87
N GLY A 343 12.17 6.06 -0.72
CA GLY A 343 11.97 5.16 0.43
C GLY A 343 10.58 4.54 0.52
N THR A 344 9.61 5.00 -0.29
CA THR A 344 8.28 4.36 -0.35
C THR A 344 7.74 4.40 -1.77
N ILE A 345 7.32 3.25 -2.28
CA ILE A 345 6.75 3.10 -3.62
C ILE A 345 5.38 2.45 -3.49
N VAL A 346 4.33 3.12 -3.97
CA VAL A 346 2.96 2.60 -3.92
C VAL A 346 2.28 2.65 -5.28
N PHE A 347 1.32 1.76 -5.50
CA PHE A 347 0.62 1.59 -6.78
C PHE A 347 -0.82 2.12 -6.67
N ASP A 348 -1.18 3.09 -7.51
CA ASP A 348 -2.56 3.51 -7.73
C ASP A 348 -3.23 2.50 -8.68
N ILE A 349 -3.82 1.46 -8.11
CA ILE A 349 -4.52 0.42 -8.85
C ILE A 349 -5.96 0.87 -9.07
N ARG A 350 -6.41 0.82 -10.34
CA ARG A 350 -7.78 1.18 -10.72
C ARG A 350 -8.43 0.06 -11.51
N SER A 351 -9.76 0.01 -11.44
CA SER A 351 -10.54 -0.87 -12.32
C SER A 351 -10.85 -0.14 -13.62
N ALA A 352 -10.59 -0.78 -14.75
CA ALA A 352 -11.03 -0.28 -16.04
C ALA A 352 -12.56 -0.18 -16.00
N THR A 353 -13.10 1.00 -16.28
CA THR A 353 -14.55 1.12 -16.46
C THR A 353 -14.94 0.29 -17.68
N THR A 354 -15.61 -0.85 -17.48
CA THR A 354 -16.30 -1.59 -18.55
C THR A 354 -17.58 -0.84 -18.94
N GLY A 355 -17.47 0.48 -19.06
CA GLY A 355 -18.54 1.32 -19.58
C GLY A 355 -18.35 1.45 -21.07
N ILE A 356 -19.37 1.16 -21.83
CA ILE A 356 -19.57 1.83 -23.12
C ILE A 356 -19.43 3.32 -22.77
N SER A 357 -18.33 3.95 -23.16
CA SER A 357 -18.19 5.40 -23.04
C SER A 357 -19.27 6.01 -23.92
N SER A 358 -20.38 6.43 -23.29
CA SER A 358 -21.17 7.46 -23.93
C SER A 358 -20.27 8.69 -23.94
N GLU A 359 -19.68 9.03 -25.07
CA GLU A 359 -19.26 10.41 -25.30
C GLU A 359 -20.50 11.26 -25.06
N VAL A 360 -20.59 11.86 -23.88
CA VAL A 360 -21.51 12.96 -23.64
C VAL A 360 -20.88 14.12 -24.39
N SER A 361 -21.23 14.26 -25.68
CA SER A 361 -21.06 15.54 -26.33
C SER A 361 -21.99 16.50 -25.58
N ASP A 362 -21.40 17.49 -24.92
CA ASP A 362 -22.09 18.66 -24.39
C ASP A 362 -22.73 19.46 -25.54
N ASN A 363 -23.77 18.89 -26.15
CA ASN A 363 -24.72 19.61 -26.97
C ASN A 363 -26.10 19.36 -26.35
N VAL A 364 -26.42 20.23 -25.41
CA VAL A 364 -27.79 20.46 -24.95
C VAL A 364 -28.62 20.89 -26.15
N ASP A 365 -29.81 20.28 -26.25
CA ASP A 365 -30.93 20.54 -27.18
C ASP A 365 -30.97 19.69 -28.45
N GLN A 366 -31.40 18.43 -28.26
CA GLN A 366 -32.55 17.84 -28.98
C GLN A 366 -32.89 16.50 -28.34
N ILE A 367 -34.03 16.41 -27.66
CA ILE A 367 -34.61 15.12 -27.22
C ILE A 367 -34.98 14.36 -28.52
N SER A 368 -34.06 13.54 -29.00
CA SER A 368 -34.32 12.66 -30.13
C SER A 368 -35.12 11.47 -29.62
N ASN A 369 -36.36 11.35 -30.00
CA ASN A 369 -37.21 10.16 -29.78
C ASN A 369 -36.70 8.95 -30.61
N GLN A 370 -35.42 8.66 -30.56
CA GLN A 370 -34.81 7.55 -31.28
C GLN A 370 -34.70 6.31 -30.39
N TYR A 371 -35.08 5.18 -30.95
CA TYR A 371 -34.91 3.86 -30.35
C TYR A 371 -33.80 3.12 -31.07
N TYR A 372 -33.07 2.32 -30.32
CA TYR A 372 -31.96 1.52 -30.83
C TYR A 372 -32.20 0.04 -30.51
N ASP A 373 -31.78 -0.84 -31.40
CA ASP A 373 -31.69 -2.27 -31.10
C ASP A 373 -30.49 -2.58 -30.17
N MET A 374 -30.38 -3.81 -29.72
CA MET A 374 -29.27 -4.27 -28.85
C MET A 374 -27.92 -4.24 -29.54
N LEU A 375 -27.86 -3.97 -30.83
CA LEU A 375 -26.60 -3.77 -31.59
C LEU A 375 -26.31 -2.28 -31.84
N GLY A 376 -27.08 -1.36 -31.22
CA GLY A 376 -26.93 0.08 -31.36
C GLY A 376 -27.42 0.68 -32.67
N ARG A 377 -28.23 -0.04 -33.47
CA ARG A 377 -28.78 0.47 -34.73
C ARG A 377 -30.12 1.17 -34.49
N VAL A 378 -30.29 2.35 -35.07
CA VAL A 378 -31.55 3.10 -34.97
C VAL A 378 -32.72 2.31 -35.54
N ILE A 379 -33.81 2.23 -34.79
CA ILE A 379 -35.05 1.53 -35.18
C ILE A 379 -36.22 2.50 -35.11
N SER A 380 -37.08 2.49 -36.16
CA SER A 380 -38.37 3.19 -36.12
C SER A 380 -39.41 2.37 -35.32
N ILE A 381 -40.34 3.08 -34.66
CA ILE A 381 -41.38 2.49 -33.80
C ILE A 381 -42.18 1.39 -34.51
N ASP A 382 -42.39 1.55 -35.79
CA ASP A 382 -43.15 0.61 -36.62
C ASP A 382 -42.46 -0.76 -36.82
N ARG A 383 -41.19 -0.86 -36.45
CA ARG A 383 -40.39 -2.10 -36.53
C ARG A 383 -40.22 -2.81 -35.21
N PHE A 384 -40.92 -2.40 -34.17
CA PHE A 384 -40.87 -3.12 -32.90
C PHE A 384 -41.43 -4.53 -33.04
N ILE A 385 -40.59 -5.51 -32.67
CA ILE A 385 -41.01 -6.90 -32.63
C ILE A 385 -41.60 -7.16 -31.24
N LYS A 386 -42.75 -7.78 -31.18
CA LYS A 386 -43.40 -8.17 -29.93
C LYS A 386 -42.46 -9.04 -29.10
N GLY A 387 -42.12 -8.61 -27.88
CA GLY A 387 -41.13 -9.25 -27.01
C GLY A 387 -39.69 -8.86 -27.27
N GLY A 388 -39.42 -7.83 -28.10
CA GLY A 388 -38.07 -7.32 -28.33
C GLY A 388 -37.57 -6.41 -27.20
N MET A 389 -36.25 -6.31 -27.06
CA MET A 389 -35.59 -5.33 -26.21
C MET A 389 -35.01 -4.18 -27.04
N TYR A 390 -35.20 -2.95 -26.57
CA TYR A 390 -34.82 -1.74 -27.28
C TYR A 390 -34.25 -0.72 -26.24
N ILE A 391 -33.33 0.11 -26.68
CA ILE A 391 -32.71 1.16 -25.87
C ILE A 391 -33.30 2.51 -26.33
N LYS A 392 -33.76 3.33 -25.39
CA LYS A 392 -34.17 4.70 -25.61
C LYS A 392 -33.40 5.63 -24.70
N ASP A 393 -32.95 6.77 -25.20
CA ASP A 393 -32.30 7.85 -24.44
C ASP A 393 -31.09 7.36 -23.61
N ASN A 394 -30.29 6.45 -24.13
CA ASN A 394 -29.04 5.90 -23.57
C ASN A 394 -29.14 5.27 -22.15
N LYS A 395 -30.32 5.22 -21.53
CA LYS A 395 -30.46 4.77 -20.13
C LYS A 395 -31.59 3.81 -19.82
N GLN A 396 -32.50 3.58 -20.72
CA GLN A 396 -33.69 2.73 -20.46
C GLN A 396 -33.80 1.60 -21.46
N ILE A 397 -33.92 0.39 -20.96
CA ILE A 397 -34.22 -0.81 -21.75
C ILE A 397 -35.70 -1.07 -21.60
N PHE A 398 -36.43 -1.12 -22.72
CA PHE A 398 -37.84 -1.42 -22.74
C PHE A 398 -38.08 -2.84 -23.30
N ILE A 399 -38.89 -3.61 -22.61
CA ILE A 399 -39.41 -4.89 -23.11
C ILE A 399 -40.81 -4.63 -23.61
N VAL A 400 -41.00 -4.75 -24.90
CA VAL A 400 -42.35 -4.62 -25.53
C VAL A 400 -42.98 -6.00 -25.52
N LYS A 401 -44.13 -6.17 -24.83
CA LYS A 401 -44.89 -7.41 -24.77
C LYS A 401 -45.79 -7.62 -26.00
#